data_ef3b92c63a14fd00154e75bd713afd9c
#
_entry.id   ef3b92c63a14fd00154e75bd713afd9c
#
_cell.length_a   1.000
_cell.length_b   1.000
_cell.length_c   1.000
_cell.angle_alpha   90.00
_cell.angle_beta   90.00
_cell.angle_gamma   90.00
#
_symmetry.space_group_name_H-M   'P 1'
#
loop_
_entity.id
_entity.type
_entity.pdbx_description
1 polymer ?
#
loop_
_entity_poly.entity_id
_entity_poly.type
_entity_poly.pdbx_seq_one_letter_code
_entity_poly.pdbx_strand_id
1 'polypeptide(L)'
;FVGDYMSLDNPRVVIDRKQNLLEICSNVCQQHERFINELKRAKENGIKVIILCEHGGNIKSLSDVQGWINPRLRTSPKAVSGKQLFKILFTIGQKYDVDFVFCDKRMTGYKIAEILGGASNEQGLFNGSADSGPGASAERKRHIVL
;
A
#
# COMPACT_ATOMS: atom_id res chain seq x y z
N PHE A 1 -4.22 13.76 -3.52
CA PHE A 1 -3.51 12.55 -3.18
C PHE A 1 -2.68 12.09 -4.35
N VAL A 2 -1.51 11.68 -4.09
CA VAL A 2 -0.66 11.24 -5.11
C VAL A 2 -0.43 9.77 -4.94
N GLY A 3 -0.86 8.98 -5.86
CA GLY A 3 -0.63 7.56 -5.80
C GLY A 3 0.44 7.19 -6.77
N ASP A 4 1.18 6.13 -6.50
CA ASP A 4 2.24 5.72 -7.37
C ASP A 4 1.73 4.96 -8.59
N TYR A 5 0.69 4.18 -8.43
CA TYR A 5 0.18 3.38 -9.52
C TYR A 5 -1.33 3.36 -9.58
N MET A 6 -1.86 3.34 -10.78
CA MET A 6 -3.28 3.32 -10.98
C MET A 6 -3.55 2.70 -12.33
N SER A 7 -4.59 1.91 -12.44
CA SER A 7 -4.95 1.34 -13.73
C SER A 7 -5.83 2.33 -14.47
N LEU A 8 -5.61 2.48 -15.74
CA LEU A 8 -6.44 3.36 -16.54
C LEU A 8 -7.84 2.75 -16.67
N ASP A 9 -7.95 1.44 -16.48
CA ASP A 9 -9.24 0.79 -16.58
C ASP A 9 -10.03 0.96 -15.27
N ASN A 10 -9.38 1.26 -14.17
CA ASN A 10 -10.08 1.43 -12.92
C ASN A 10 -9.38 2.49 -12.09
N PRO A 11 -9.60 3.75 -12.40
CA PRO A 11 -8.92 4.84 -11.73
C PRO A 11 -9.39 5.07 -10.28
N ARG A 12 -10.34 4.26 -9.81
CA ARG A 12 -10.78 4.43 -8.45
C ARG A 12 -9.94 3.62 -7.46
N VAL A 13 -8.95 2.91 -7.93
CA VAL A 13 -8.04 2.17 -7.06
C VAL A 13 -6.63 2.69 -7.30
N VAL A 14 -5.99 3.15 -6.24
CA VAL A 14 -4.66 3.70 -6.35
C VAL A 14 -3.75 2.96 -5.40
N ILE A 15 -2.57 2.61 -5.83
CA ILE A 15 -1.58 1.96 -5.00
C ILE A 15 -0.47 2.91 -4.67
N ASP A 16 -0.20 3.07 -3.38
CA ASP A 16 0.88 3.93 -2.90
C ASP A 16 1.97 2.97 -2.41
N ARG A 17 3.11 2.95 -3.06
CA ARG A 17 4.19 2.04 -2.73
C ARG A 17 5.08 2.62 -1.64
N LYS A 18 5.39 1.81 -0.64
CA LYS A 18 6.30 2.22 0.44
C LYS A 18 7.43 1.23 0.51
N GLN A 19 8.63 1.69 0.68
CA GLN A 19 9.80 0.84 0.66
C GLN A 19 9.89 -0.08 1.87
N ASN A 20 9.41 0.35 3.00
CA ASN A 20 9.47 -0.46 4.20
C ASN A 20 8.60 0.16 5.30
N LEU A 21 8.60 -0.48 6.45
CA LEU A 21 7.80 0.01 7.56
C LEU A 21 8.33 1.32 8.15
N LEU A 22 9.61 1.62 7.97
CA LEU A 22 10.13 2.88 8.47
C LEU A 22 9.53 4.04 7.70
N GLU A 23 9.34 3.87 6.41
CA GLU A 23 8.76 4.93 5.61
C GLU A 23 7.31 5.14 6.03
N ILE A 24 6.58 4.08 6.32
CA ILE A 24 5.22 4.18 6.77
C ILE A 24 5.19 4.87 8.13
N CYS A 25 6.12 4.56 9.02
CA CYS A 25 6.20 5.22 10.31
C CYS A 25 6.38 6.71 10.13
N SER A 26 7.24 7.10 9.22
CA SER A 26 7.50 8.52 8.99
C SER A 26 6.21 9.20 8.54
N ASN A 27 5.46 8.57 7.68
CA ASN A 27 4.23 9.16 7.18
C ASN A 27 3.19 9.32 8.28
N VAL A 28 3.01 8.32 9.11
CA VAL A 28 1.97 8.37 10.12
C VAL A 28 2.36 9.09 11.40
N CYS A 29 3.64 9.23 11.65
CA CYS A 29 4.08 9.89 12.87
C CYS A 29 4.63 11.29 12.67
N GLN A 30 5.40 11.49 11.60
CA GLN A 30 6.02 12.78 11.38
C GLN A 30 5.28 13.64 10.38
N GLN A 31 4.62 13.04 9.42
CA GLN A 31 3.88 13.78 8.43
C GLN A 31 2.40 13.44 8.53
N HIS A 32 1.95 13.20 9.75
CA HIS A 32 0.61 12.70 10.00
C HIS A 32 -0.49 13.52 9.37
N GLU A 33 -0.49 14.80 9.58
CA GLU A 33 -1.55 15.64 9.08
C GLU A 33 -1.65 15.59 7.56
N ARG A 34 -0.53 15.69 6.89
CA ARG A 34 -0.52 15.66 5.45
C ARG A 34 -1.00 14.32 4.95
N PHE A 35 -0.53 13.23 5.55
CA PHE A 35 -0.88 11.89 5.15
C PHE A 35 -2.37 11.65 5.33
N ILE A 36 -2.91 12.03 6.48
CA ILE A 36 -4.33 11.84 6.75
C ILE A 36 -5.19 12.69 5.82
N ASN A 37 -4.77 13.92 5.53
CA ASN A 37 -5.54 14.76 4.64
C ASN A 37 -5.62 14.16 3.23
N GLU A 38 -4.54 13.51 2.79
CA GLU A 38 -4.54 12.88 1.49
C GLU A 38 -5.49 11.69 1.48
N LEU A 39 -5.52 10.90 2.56
CA LEU A 39 -6.40 9.75 2.63
C LEU A 39 -7.86 10.20 2.71
N LYS A 40 -8.12 11.28 3.42
CA LYS A 40 -9.45 11.79 3.53
C LYS A 40 -9.94 12.24 2.17
N ARG A 41 -9.11 12.96 1.45
CA ARG A 41 -9.48 13.45 0.15
C ARG A 41 -9.75 12.29 -0.81
N ALA A 42 -8.94 11.24 -0.75
CA ALA A 42 -9.16 10.09 -1.60
C ALA A 42 -10.50 9.45 -1.28
N LYS A 43 -10.80 9.28 0.00
CA LYS A 43 -12.05 8.65 0.38
C LYS A 43 -13.24 9.50 -0.06
N GLU A 44 -13.16 10.81 0.11
CA GLU A 44 -14.22 11.69 -0.29
C GLU A 44 -14.46 11.66 -1.80
N ASN A 45 -13.46 11.28 -2.56
CA ASN A 45 -13.59 11.20 -3.99
C ASN A 45 -13.84 9.77 -4.48
N GLY A 46 -14.14 8.88 -3.58
CA GLY A 46 -14.45 7.51 -3.94
C GLY A 46 -13.26 6.70 -4.42
N ILE A 47 -12.06 7.08 -4.01
CA ILE A 47 -10.87 6.38 -4.42
C ILE A 47 -10.40 5.44 -3.34
N LYS A 48 -10.18 4.18 -3.68
CA LYS A 48 -9.67 3.19 -2.74
C LYS A 48 -8.16 3.26 -2.76
N VAL A 49 -7.55 3.46 -1.60
CA VAL A 49 -6.10 3.52 -1.50
C VAL A 49 -5.60 2.20 -0.95
N ILE A 50 -4.59 1.64 -1.60
CA ILE A 50 -3.94 0.43 -1.15
C ILE A 50 -2.49 0.81 -0.93
N ILE A 51 -2.00 0.61 0.28
CA ILE A 51 -0.61 0.89 0.58
C ILE A 51 0.16 -0.41 0.45
N LEU A 52 1.09 -0.47 -0.51
CA LEU A 52 1.87 -1.65 -0.76
C LEU A 52 3.25 -1.45 -0.15
N CYS A 53 3.55 -2.20 0.89
CA CYS A 53 4.80 -2.06 1.60
C CYS A 53 5.77 -3.15 1.18
N GLU A 54 6.93 -2.77 0.68
CA GLU A 54 7.93 -3.72 0.23
C GLU A 54 8.82 -4.15 1.38
N HIS A 55 8.25 -4.79 2.37
CA HIS A 55 8.99 -5.17 3.55
C HIS A 55 8.95 -6.69 3.61
N GLY A 56 9.96 -7.35 3.23
CA GLY A 56 9.99 -8.79 3.18
C GLY A 56 10.10 -9.44 4.54
N GLY A 57 10.58 -10.64 4.54
CA GLY A 57 10.80 -11.35 5.78
C GLY A 57 9.51 -11.83 6.40
N ASN A 58 9.34 -11.62 7.68
CA ASN A 58 8.20 -12.13 8.38
C ASN A 58 6.96 -11.24 8.32
N ILE A 59 7.04 -10.10 7.67
CA ILE A 59 5.90 -9.20 7.62
C ILE A 59 5.13 -9.47 6.33
N LYS A 60 4.09 -10.27 6.43
CA LYS A 60 3.29 -10.62 5.27
C LYS A 60 1.89 -10.08 5.34
N SER A 61 1.49 -9.55 6.45
CA SER A 61 0.16 -8.98 6.60
C SER A 61 0.21 -7.89 7.65
N LEU A 62 -0.85 -7.13 7.76
CA LEU A 62 -0.90 -6.05 8.73
C LEU A 62 -0.71 -6.58 10.15
N SER A 63 -1.28 -7.73 10.47
CA SER A 63 -1.15 -8.24 11.82
C SER A 63 0.29 -8.60 12.15
N ASP A 64 1.13 -8.89 11.18
CA ASP A 64 2.52 -9.22 11.43
C ASP A 64 3.31 -8.00 11.87
N VAL A 65 2.80 -6.81 11.62
CA VAL A 65 3.46 -5.57 12.02
C VAL A 65 3.61 -5.53 13.53
N GLN A 66 2.76 -6.24 14.26
CA GLN A 66 2.85 -6.27 15.72
C GLN A 66 4.19 -6.83 16.19
N GLY A 67 4.81 -7.69 15.42
CA GLY A 67 6.08 -8.27 15.78
C GLY A 67 7.28 -7.52 15.22
N TRP A 68 7.04 -6.44 14.51
CA TRP A 68 8.14 -5.69 13.92
C TRP A 68 8.93 -4.94 14.97
N ILE A 69 10.24 -4.98 14.87
CA ILE A 69 11.11 -4.28 15.78
C ILE A 69 11.64 -3.06 15.07
N ASN A 70 11.16 -1.91 15.50
CA ASN A 70 11.53 -0.65 14.87
C ASN A 70 13.00 -0.36 15.21
N PRO A 71 13.87 -0.28 14.22
CA PRO A 71 15.29 -0.03 14.48
C PRO A 71 15.54 1.28 15.19
N ARG A 72 14.63 2.24 15.06
CA ARG A 72 14.83 3.53 15.70
C ARG A 72 14.71 3.45 17.20
N LEU A 73 14.17 2.35 17.73
CA LEU A 73 14.07 2.23 19.17
C LEU A 73 15.46 2.14 19.83
N ARG A 74 16.48 1.84 19.03
CA ARG A 74 17.82 1.77 19.59
C ARG A 74 18.32 3.13 19.98
N THR A 75 17.91 4.17 19.27
CA THR A 75 18.40 5.51 19.53
C THR A 75 17.32 6.43 20.06
N SER A 76 16.07 6.03 20.02
CA SER A 76 15.00 6.88 20.48
C SER A 76 13.96 6.03 21.20
N PRO A 77 13.94 6.04 22.51
CA PRO A 77 12.98 5.23 23.26
C PRO A 77 11.54 5.62 22.97
N LYS A 78 11.33 6.83 22.42
CA LYS A 78 9.99 7.26 22.14
C LYS A 78 9.52 6.85 20.75
N ALA A 79 10.34 6.15 20.00
CA ALA A 79 9.94 5.70 18.69
C ALA A 79 8.80 4.71 18.82
N VAL A 80 8.00 4.59 17.79
CA VAL A 80 6.84 3.74 17.84
C VAL A 80 7.22 2.28 17.78
N SER A 81 6.63 1.45 18.61
CA SER A 81 6.89 0.01 18.57
C SER A 81 6.01 -0.64 17.48
N GLY A 82 6.29 -1.88 17.17
CA GLY A 82 5.47 -2.60 16.19
C GLY A 82 4.02 -2.68 16.62
N LYS A 83 3.76 -2.89 17.90
CA LYS A 83 2.39 -2.96 18.37
C LYS A 83 1.69 -1.63 18.24
N GLN A 84 2.39 -0.55 18.53
CA GLN A 84 1.81 0.76 18.41
C GLN A 84 1.54 1.09 16.94
N LEU A 85 2.47 0.75 16.07
CA LEU A 85 2.30 1.00 14.65
C LEU A 85 1.12 0.20 14.12
N PHE A 86 0.98 -1.04 14.54
CA PHE A 86 -0.15 -1.84 14.10
C PHE A 86 -1.47 -1.14 14.47
N LYS A 87 -1.60 -0.63 15.68
CA LYS A 87 -2.82 0.01 16.09
C LYS A 87 -3.11 1.25 15.25
N ILE A 88 -2.08 2.03 14.97
CA ILE A 88 -2.22 3.22 14.16
C ILE A 88 -2.71 2.84 12.76
N LEU A 89 -2.07 1.85 12.14
CA LEU A 89 -2.41 1.47 10.78
C LEU A 89 -3.79 0.82 10.72
N PHE A 90 -4.14 0.04 11.74
CA PHE A 90 -5.42 -0.60 11.77
C PHE A 90 -6.52 0.46 11.84
N THR A 91 -6.33 1.48 12.69
CA THR A 91 -7.30 2.55 12.83
C THR A 91 -7.44 3.34 11.52
N ILE A 92 -6.31 3.64 10.89
CA ILE A 92 -6.33 4.36 9.62
C ILE A 92 -7.05 3.54 8.56
N GLY A 93 -6.78 2.24 8.51
CA GLY A 93 -7.41 1.38 7.54
C GLY A 93 -8.91 1.35 7.69
N GLN A 94 -9.39 1.30 8.94
CA GLN A 94 -10.81 1.27 9.19
C GLN A 94 -11.46 2.62 8.89
N LYS A 95 -10.81 3.69 9.27
CA LYS A 95 -11.40 5.00 9.14
C LYS A 95 -11.42 5.53 7.71
N TYR A 96 -10.38 5.26 6.96
CA TYR A 96 -10.26 5.78 5.61
C TYR A 96 -10.33 4.71 4.52
N ASP A 97 -10.70 3.50 4.90
CA ASP A 97 -10.84 2.38 3.97
C ASP A 97 -9.55 2.15 3.20
N VAL A 98 -8.45 1.99 3.89
CA VAL A 98 -7.17 1.75 3.28
C VAL A 98 -6.77 0.32 3.54
N ASP A 99 -6.28 -0.38 2.53
CA ASP A 99 -5.79 -1.73 2.72
C ASP A 99 -4.27 -1.67 2.72
N PHE A 100 -3.67 -2.50 3.55
CA PHE A 100 -2.22 -2.58 3.61
C PHE A 100 -1.80 -3.95 3.08
N VAL A 101 -0.98 -3.96 2.05
CA VAL A 101 -0.52 -5.19 1.42
C VAL A 101 0.99 -5.23 1.54
N PHE A 102 1.54 -6.40 1.85
CA PHE A 102 2.97 -6.52 2.03
C PHE A 102 3.55 -7.53 1.05
N CYS A 103 4.72 -7.25 0.53
CA CYS A 103 5.37 -8.21 -0.34
C CYS A 103 6.88 -7.98 -0.31
N ASP A 104 7.62 -8.94 -0.80
CA ASP A 104 9.04 -8.80 -0.93
C ASP A 104 9.28 -7.85 -2.09
N LYS A 105 10.31 -7.03 -2.01
CA LYS A 105 10.61 -6.07 -3.03
C LYS A 105 10.69 -6.68 -4.42
N ARG A 106 11.15 -7.90 -4.54
CA ARG A 106 11.27 -8.52 -5.83
C ARG A 106 9.91 -8.83 -6.44
N MET A 107 8.87 -8.85 -5.64
CA MET A 107 7.53 -9.20 -6.11
C MET A 107 6.63 -7.99 -6.32
N THR A 108 7.17 -6.79 -6.15
CA THR A 108 6.35 -5.58 -6.23
C THR A 108 5.57 -5.46 -7.53
N GLY A 109 6.25 -5.61 -8.65
CA GLY A 109 5.57 -5.47 -9.94
C GLY A 109 4.47 -6.49 -10.12
N TYR A 110 4.73 -7.73 -9.70
CA TYR A 110 3.78 -8.78 -9.84
C TYR A 110 2.57 -8.49 -8.94
N LYS A 111 2.81 -8.00 -7.74
CA LYS A 111 1.73 -7.72 -6.81
C LYS A 111 0.88 -6.54 -7.31
N ILE A 112 1.50 -5.52 -7.87
CA ILE A 112 0.78 -4.41 -8.42
C ILE A 112 -0.13 -4.88 -9.54
N ALA A 113 0.40 -5.73 -10.42
CA ALA A 113 -0.38 -6.24 -11.53
C ALA A 113 -1.55 -7.07 -11.00
N GLU A 114 -1.33 -7.85 -9.97
CA GLU A 114 -2.35 -8.67 -9.41
C GLU A 114 -3.45 -7.81 -8.81
N ILE A 115 -3.11 -6.79 -8.06
CA ILE A 115 -4.09 -5.93 -7.43
C ILE A 115 -4.89 -5.15 -8.47
N LEU A 116 -4.23 -4.51 -9.40
CA LEU A 116 -4.93 -3.71 -10.39
C LEU A 116 -5.65 -4.56 -11.42
N GLY A 117 -5.07 -5.69 -11.76
CA GLY A 117 -5.69 -6.57 -12.72
C GLY A 117 -6.93 -7.21 -12.13
N GLY A 118 -6.86 -7.60 -10.88
CA GLY A 118 -8.00 -8.19 -10.24
C GLY A 118 -9.10 -7.19 -10.10
N ALA A 119 -8.75 -5.98 -9.80
CA ALA A 119 -9.75 -4.95 -9.64
C ALA A 119 -10.49 -4.67 -10.94
N SER A 120 -9.81 -4.66 -12.06
CA SER A 120 -10.47 -4.36 -13.27
C SER A 120 -11.03 -5.60 -13.87
N ASN A 121 -10.74 -6.74 -13.34
CA ASN A 121 -11.15 -7.88 -13.92
C ASN A 121 -12.18 -8.60 -13.28
N GLU A 122 -12.79 -8.05 -12.43
CA GLU A 122 -13.87 -8.65 -11.90
C GLU A 122 -14.63 -9.24 -12.89
N GLN A 123 -14.62 -8.81 -14.02
CA GLN A 123 -15.36 -9.33 -15.01
C GLN A 123 -14.66 -10.46 -15.54
N GLY A 124 -13.91 -10.93 -15.08
CA GLY A 124 -13.34 -12.02 -15.57
C GLY A 124 -12.47 -12.05 -16.58
N LEU A 125 -12.18 -12.31 -16.87
CA LEU A 125 -11.37 -12.39 -17.70
C LEU A 125 -10.45 -13.00 -17.43
N PHE A 126 -10.19 -13.20 -16.79
CA PHE A 126 -9.34 -13.62 -16.53
C PHE A 126 -8.74 -14.29 -17.10
N ASN A 127 -8.68 -14.24 -17.43
CA ASN A 127 -8.33 -14.92 -18.12
C ASN A 127 -7.22 -14.61 -18.79
N GLY A 128 -7.29 -14.37 -19.48
CA GLY A 128 -6.26 -14.16 -20.28
C GLY A 128 -5.27 -13.45 -19.64
N SER A 129 -5.62 -12.75 -18.94
CA SER A 129 -4.77 -11.99 -18.31
C SER A 129 -3.59 -12.70 -17.96
N ALA A 130 -3.72 -13.70 -17.55
CA ALA A 130 -2.66 -14.37 -17.08
C ALA A 130 -1.58 -14.36 -18.03
N ASP A 131 -1.87 -14.70 -19.09
CA ASP A 131 -0.84 -14.80 -19.98
C ASP A 131 -0.23 -13.54 -20.24
N SER A 132 -0.87 -12.70 -20.34
CA SER A 132 -0.33 -11.49 -20.78
C SER A 132 0.55 -11.23 -19.75
N GLY A 133 0.35 -11.83 -18.84
CA GLY A 133 1.20 -11.62 -17.91
C GLY A 133 1.45 -10.40 -17.32
N PRO A 134 2.19 -10.45 -16.39
CA PRO A 134 2.55 -9.35 -15.64
C PRO A 134 3.17 -8.27 -16.44
N GLY A 135 3.89 -8.64 -17.36
CA GLY A 135 4.57 -7.65 -18.10
C GLY A 135 3.65 -6.69 -18.74
N ALA A 136 2.74 -7.20 -19.44
CA ALA A 136 1.85 -6.36 -20.14
C ALA A 136 1.10 -5.50 -19.20
N SER A 137 0.69 -6.08 -18.14
CA SER A 137 -0.07 -5.33 -17.26
C SER A 137 0.76 -4.23 -16.75
N ALA A 138 1.91 -4.48 -16.45
CA ALA A 138 2.75 -3.48 -15.85
C ALA A 138 2.79 -2.26 -16.69
N GLU A 139 2.82 -2.39 -17.88
CA GLU A 139 2.88 -1.26 -18.65
C GLU A 139 1.69 -0.47 -18.53
N ARG A 140 0.59 -0.97 -18.54
CA ARG A 140 -0.54 -0.24 -18.45
C ARG A 140 -0.64 0.43 -17.18
N LYS A 141 -0.12 -0.01 -16.16
CA LYS A 141 -0.24 0.61 -14.99
C LYS A 141 0.56 1.72 -14.81
N ARG A 142 1.18 2.31 -15.41
CA ARG A 142 1.93 3.38 -15.33
C ARG A 142 1.88 4.03 -14.11
N HIS A 143 2.83 4.53 -13.67
CA HIS A 143 2.83 5.12 -12.50
C HIS A 143 2.31 6.47 -12.67
N ILE A 144 1.46 6.86 -11.87
CA ILE A 144 0.84 8.10 -11.97
C ILE A 144 1.30 8.96 -10.92
N VAL A 145 1.79 10.06 -11.22
CA VAL A 145 2.26 10.94 -10.25
C VAL A 145 1.37 12.10 -10.29
N LEU A 146 0.58 12.28 -9.37
CA LEU A 146 -0.37 13.35 -9.42
C LEU A 146 0.04 14.59 -8.75
#